data_ebc31dac34128496805c689fd53b6d96
#
_entry.id   ebc31dac34128496805c689fd53b6d96
#
_cell.length_a   1.000
_cell.length_b   1.000
_cell.length_c   1.000
_cell.angle_alpha   90.00
_cell.angle_beta   90.00
_cell.angle_gamma   90.00
#
_symmetry.space_group_name_H-M   'P 1'
#
loop_
_entity.id
_entity.type
_entity.pdbx_description
1 polymer ?
#
loop_
_entity_poly.entity_id
_entity_poly.type
_entity_poly.pdbx_seq_one_letter_code
_entity_poly.pdbx_strand_id
1 'polypeptide(L)'
;MCCNDDRGLQLLDACRRAEVVVPDQVAVIGVDNDELICNLAYPPLTSIVQGTEEIGHCAAELLDRLMNRRVRKATHLLVDPVGIITRESTDLVATEDVVASTALAFIRQHACEGIQVADVAQAADVSRSTLDARFRRVVGRTVHEEIQRIQISAAQQLLATTNLPVEEVAQRAGFSSAQYMNAVFQRLLGQTPGRYRVGAR
;
A
#
# COMPACT_ATOMS: atom_id res chain seq x y z
N MET A 1 1.21 6.94 13.67
CA MET A 1 2.44 7.27 12.92
C MET A 1 3.62 6.61 13.62
N CYS A 2 4.49 5.98 12.85
CA CYS A 2 5.72 5.34 13.32
C CYS A 2 6.91 6.28 13.10
N CYS A 3 7.98 6.10 13.88
CA CYS A 3 9.18 6.95 13.79
C CYS A 3 10.01 6.66 12.54
N ASN A 4 9.90 5.48 11.95
CA ASN A 4 10.50 5.06 10.69
C ASN A 4 9.73 3.89 10.05
N ASP A 5 10.13 3.48 8.85
CA ASP A 5 9.44 2.43 8.09
C ASP A 5 9.63 1.03 8.71
N ASP A 6 10.78 0.74 9.33
CA ASP A 6 10.99 -0.52 10.06
C ASP A 6 9.97 -0.70 11.18
N ARG A 7 9.70 0.36 11.94
CA ARG A 7 8.67 0.34 12.99
C ARG A 7 7.28 0.28 12.40
N GLY A 8 7.06 0.88 11.25
CA GLY A 8 5.83 0.74 10.47
C GLY A 8 5.56 -0.70 10.10
N LEU A 9 6.57 -1.39 9.55
CA LEU A 9 6.48 -2.81 9.19
C LEU A 9 6.19 -3.69 10.41
N GLN A 10 6.89 -3.46 11.54
CA GLN A 10 6.65 -4.20 12.79
C GLN A 10 5.24 -3.98 13.33
N LEU A 11 4.71 -2.76 13.23
CA LEU A 11 3.34 -2.44 13.65
C LEU A 11 2.31 -3.14 12.75
N LEU A 12 2.51 -3.15 11.42
CA LEU A 12 1.65 -3.88 10.49
C LEU A 12 1.62 -5.37 10.80
N ASP A 13 2.78 -5.98 11.11
CA ASP A 13 2.84 -7.39 11.51
C ASP A 13 2.12 -7.65 12.86
N ALA A 14 2.24 -6.73 13.81
CA ALA A 14 1.51 -6.81 15.08
C ALA A 14 -0.01 -6.68 14.86
N CYS A 15 -0.46 -5.75 14.03
CA CYS A 15 -1.86 -5.61 13.64
C CYS A 15 -2.40 -6.92 13.03
N ARG A 16 -1.66 -7.51 12.10
CA ARG A 16 -2.04 -8.78 11.47
C ARG A 16 -2.19 -9.92 12.49
N ARG A 17 -1.26 -10.04 13.44
CA ARG A 17 -1.32 -11.07 14.51
C ARG A 17 -2.48 -10.83 15.48
N ALA A 18 -2.87 -9.59 15.67
CA ALA A 18 -3.99 -9.20 16.52
C ALA A 18 -5.33 -9.12 15.77
N GLU A 19 -5.35 -9.55 14.51
CA GLU A 19 -6.53 -9.49 13.64
C GLU A 19 -7.10 -8.06 13.48
N VAL A 20 -6.25 -7.03 13.66
CA VAL A 20 -6.62 -5.62 13.44
C VAL A 20 -6.46 -5.28 11.98
N VAL A 21 -7.56 -4.86 11.34
CA VAL A 21 -7.60 -4.57 9.90
C VAL A 21 -6.99 -3.19 9.61
N VAL A 22 -5.91 -3.18 8.82
CA VAL A 22 -5.29 -1.95 8.32
C VAL A 22 -5.70 -1.77 6.85
N PRO A 23 -6.21 -0.59 6.46
CA PRO A 23 -6.33 0.65 7.22
C PRO A 23 -7.68 0.84 7.93
N ASP A 24 -8.66 -0.07 7.84
CA ASP A 24 -10.06 0.18 8.24
C ASP A 24 -10.23 0.50 9.73
N GLN A 25 -9.51 -0.20 10.60
CA GLN A 25 -9.54 0.03 12.06
C GLN A 25 -8.39 0.93 12.52
N VAL A 26 -7.24 0.80 11.88
CA VAL A 26 -6.03 1.57 12.21
C VAL A 26 -5.28 1.91 10.92
N ALA A 27 -5.10 3.19 10.64
CA ALA A 27 -4.20 3.64 9.58
C ALA A 27 -2.76 3.71 10.09
N VAL A 28 -1.80 3.23 9.30
CA VAL A 28 -0.38 3.22 9.65
C VAL A 28 0.42 4.04 8.64
N ILE A 29 1.26 4.94 9.15
CA ILE A 29 2.19 5.74 8.34
C ILE A 29 3.59 5.64 8.93
N GLY A 30 4.57 5.38 8.06
CA GLY A 30 6.00 5.37 8.34
C GLY A 30 6.69 6.71 8.00
N VAL A 31 8.00 6.69 8.11
CA VAL A 31 8.91 7.79 7.75
C VAL A 31 10.16 7.16 7.13
N ASP A 32 10.79 7.83 6.20
CA ASP A 32 12.00 7.57 5.40
C ASP A 32 11.68 7.23 3.94
N ASN A 33 10.55 6.60 3.67
CA ASN A 33 10.17 6.06 2.37
C ASN A 33 11.22 5.10 1.80
N ASP A 34 11.66 4.13 2.61
CA ASP A 34 12.38 2.99 2.09
C ASP A 34 11.46 2.20 1.17
N GLU A 35 11.70 2.32 -0.14
CA GLU A 35 10.81 1.74 -1.17
C GLU A 35 10.71 0.22 -1.04
N LEU A 36 11.80 -0.46 -0.63
CA LEU A 36 11.80 -1.90 -0.46
C LEU A 36 10.90 -2.29 0.70
N ILE A 37 11.10 -1.68 1.86
CA ILE A 37 10.31 -1.95 3.06
C ILE A 37 8.84 -1.59 2.82
N CYS A 38 8.58 -0.39 2.29
CA CYS A 38 7.22 0.11 2.09
C CYS A 38 6.41 -0.71 1.10
N ASN A 39 7.02 -1.17 0.01
CA ASN A 39 6.33 -1.94 -1.03
C ASN A 39 6.20 -3.42 -0.68
N LEU A 40 7.06 -3.98 0.16
CA LEU A 40 6.97 -5.37 0.65
C LEU A 40 6.09 -5.52 1.89
N ALA A 41 5.78 -4.42 2.58
CA ALA A 41 4.85 -4.43 3.70
C ALA A 41 3.44 -4.85 3.24
N TYR A 42 2.67 -5.47 4.14
CA TYR A 42 1.28 -5.83 3.86
C TYR A 42 0.34 -5.35 4.97
N PRO A 43 -0.60 -4.43 4.63
CA PRO A 43 -0.70 -3.72 3.35
C PRO A 43 0.53 -2.82 3.09
N PRO A 44 0.82 -2.44 1.81
CA PRO A 44 1.91 -1.52 1.47
C PRO A 44 1.88 -0.25 2.31
N LEU A 45 3.04 0.11 2.87
CA LEU A 45 3.17 1.15 3.88
C LEU A 45 3.26 2.54 3.27
N THR A 46 2.32 3.41 3.58
CA THR A 46 2.41 4.85 3.36
C THR A 46 3.56 5.41 4.18
N SER A 47 4.38 6.27 3.58
CA SER A 47 5.53 6.84 4.28
C SER A 47 5.78 8.29 3.92
N ILE A 48 6.33 9.03 4.88
CA ILE A 48 6.78 10.40 4.73
C ILE A 48 8.18 10.39 4.13
N VAL A 49 8.36 11.13 3.04
CA VAL A 49 9.67 11.33 2.40
C VAL A 49 10.39 12.47 3.09
N GLN A 50 11.48 12.16 3.77
CA GLN A 50 12.37 13.17 4.34
C GLN A 50 13.22 13.82 3.25
N GLY A 51 13.53 15.09 3.41
CA GLY A 51 14.50 15.79 2.56
C GLY A 51 15.95 15.47 2.96
N THR A 52 16.34 14.19 2.98
CA THR A 52 17.65 13.73 3.50
C THR A 52 18.83 14.38 2.80
N GLU A 53 18.72 14.61 1.50
CA GLU A 53 19.74 15.29 0.70
C GLU A 53 19.92 16.75 1.12
N GLU A 54 18.81 17.48 1.28
CA GLU A 54 18.77 18.86 1.77
C GLU A 54 19.26 18.95 3.22
N ILE A 55 18.85 18.03 4.08
CA ILE A 55 19.31 17.93 5.47
C ILE A 55 20.83 17.76 5.50
N GLY A 56 21.36 16.85 4.68
CA GLY A 56 22.80 16.60 4.57
C GLY A 56 23.56 17.83 4.10
N HIS A 57 23.06 18.52 3.08
CA HIS A 57 23.65 19.75 2.55
C HIS A 57 23.67 20.87 3.59
N CYS A 58 22.55 21.16 4.22
CA CYS A 58 22.43 22.18 5.27
C CYS A 58 23.31 21.87 6.48
N ALA A 59 23.40 20.59 6.87
CA ALA A 59 24.27 20.17 7.97
C ALA A 59 25.76 20.39 7.65
N ALA A 60 26.20 20.03 6.43
CA ALA A 60 27.56 20.24 5.97
C ALA A 60 27.93 21.73 5.90
N GLU A 61 27.04 22.57 5.36
CA GLU A 61 27.24 24.01 5.31
C GLU A 61 27.33 24.61 6.72
N LEU A 62 26.43 24.20 7.62
CA LEU A 62 26.47 24.68 9.02
C LEU A 62 27.75 24.27 9.71
N LEU A 63 28.22 23.03 9.49
CA LEU A 63 29.49 22.54 10.04
C LEU A 63 30.67 23.37 9.52
N ASP A 64 30.76 23.64 8.21
CA ASP A 64 31.79 24.50 7.63
C ASP A 64 31.81 25.88 8.27
N ARG A 65 30.62 26.51 8.45
CA ARG A 65 30.49 27.82 9.09
C ARG A 65 30.93 27.80 10.55
N LEU A 66 30.68 26.71 11.28
CA LEU A 66 31.10 26.53 12.67
C LEU A 66 32.63 26.35 12.74
N MET A 67 33.21 25.51 11.86
CA MET A 67 34.70 25.29 11.80
C MET A 67 35.43 26.57 11.48
N ASN A 68 34.89 27.41 10.60
CA ASN A 68 35.46 28.69 10.21
C ASN A 68 35.10 29.82 11.23
N ARG A 69 34.52 29.49 12.38
CA ARG A 69 34.09 30.45 13.43
C ARG A 69 33.16 31.56 12.94
N ARG A 70 32.46 31.36 11.83
CA ARG A 70 31.49 32.31 11.28
C ARG A 70 30.13 32.25 12.04
N VAL A 71 29.89 31.19 12.76
CA VAL A 71 28.74 31.00 13.66
C VAL A 71 29.28 30.64 15.04
N ARG A 72 28.79 31.33 16.08
CA ARG A 72 29.23 31.13 17.48
C ARG A 72 28.09 30.75 18.43
N LYS A 73 26.86 30.77 17.94
CA LYS A 73 25.66 30.38 18.71
C LYS A 73 25.10 29.09 18.22
N ALA A 74 24.48 28.33 19.12
CA ALA A 74 23.68 27.17 18.74
C ALA A 74 22.62 27.59 17.70
N THR A 75 22.59 26.90 16.57
CA THR A 75 21.68 27.18 15.46
C THR A 75 20.88 25.94 15.20
N HIS A 76 19.56 26.08 15.15
CA HIS A 76 18.65 25.01 14.75
C HIS A 76 18.12 25.33 13.35
N LEU A 77 18.33 24.41 12.43
CA LEU A 77 17.76 24.46 11.08
C LEU A 77 16.68 23.40 10.99
N LEU A 78 15.50 23.79 10.54
CA LEU A 78 14.41 22.88 10.24
C LEU A 78 14.33 22.74 8.73
N VAL A 79 14.29 21.50 8.26
CA VAL A 79 14.08 21.15 6.85
C VAL A 79 12.74 20.44 6.78
N ASP A 80 11.85 20.95 5.94
CA ASP A 80 10.53 20.37 5.77
C ASP A 80 10.63 19.02 5.01
N PRO A 81 9.72 18.07 5.27
CA PRO A 81 9.63 16.85 4.50
C PRO A 81 9.26 17.17 3.04
N VAL A 82 9.76 16.37 2.11
CA VAL A 82 9.48 16.51 0.66
C VAL A 82 8.01 16.23 0.37
N GLY A 83 7.40 15.27 1.10
CA GLY A 83 6.00 14.90 0.90
C GLY A 83 5.66 13.56 1.53
N ILE A 84 4.53 13.01 1.12
CA ILE A 84 4.02 11.71 1.55
C ILE A 84 3.78 10.85 0.31
N ILE A 85 4.34 9.65 0.30
CA ILE A 85 3.99 8.62 -0.68
C ILE A 85 2.87 7.77 -0.07
N THR A 86 1.66 8.03 -0.55
CA THR A 86 0.46 7.32 -0.10
C THR A 86 0.43 5.92 -0.69
N ARG A 87 0.20 4.92 0.19
CA ARG A 87 0.00 3.51 -0.15
C ARG A 87 -1.22 2.96 0.59
N GLU A 88 -1.39 1.64 0.60
CA GLU A 88 -2.61 1.00 1.11
C GLU A 88 -2.80 1.15 2.63
N SER A 89 -1.75 1.28 3.42
CA SER A 89 -1.85 1.36 4.89
C SER A 89 -2.56 2.61 5.42
N THR A 90 -2.85 3.59 4.57
CA THR A 90 -3.65 4.78 4.88
C THR A 90 -4.75 5.03 3.84
N ASP A 91 -4.99 4.08 2.93
CA ASP A 91 -6.04 4.19 1.90
C ASP A 91 -7.44 4.02 2.53
N LEU A 92 -7.73 4.92 3.46
CA LEU A 92 -9.04 5.07 4.05
C LEU A 92 -9.91 5.88 3.09
N VAL A 93 -10.86 5.24 2.47
CA VAL A 93 -11.97 5.97 1.88
C VAL A 93 -12.90 6.35 3.03
N ALA A 94 -12.62 7.50 3.66
CA ALA A 94 -13.52 8.08 4.63
C ALA A 94 -14.82 8.45 3.89
N THR A 95 -15.78 7.56 3.95
CA THR A 95 -17.08 7.77 3.30
C THR A 95 -18.22 7.55 4.30
N GLU A 96 -19.18 8.46 4.28
CA GLU A 96 -20.46 8.29 4.96
C GLU A 96 -21.39 7.32 4.20
N ASP A 97 -20.99 6.89 2.99
CA ASP A 97 -21.76 5.92 2.20
C ASP A 97 -21.54 4.50 2.74
N VAL A 98 -22.48 4.05 3.56
CA VAL A 98 -22.46 2.73 4.19
C VAL A 98 -22.31 1.60 3.17
N VAL A 99 -22.90 1.71 1.98
CA VAL A 99 -22.80 0.67 0.93
C VAL A 99 -21.35 0.60 0.42
N ALA A 100 -20.71 1.75 0.16
CA ALA A 100 -19.33 1.77 -0.31
C ALA A 100 -18.35 1.28 0.76
N SER A 101 -18.55 1.66 2.03
CA SER A 101 -17.71 1.21 3.15
C SER A 101 -17.84 -0.30 3.39
N THR A 102 -19.06 -0.83 3.41
CA THR A 102 -19.30 -2.29 3.54
C THR A 102 -18.66 -3.06 2.39
N ALA A 103 -18.83 -2.56 1.15
CA ALA A 103 -18.22 -3.18 -0.02
C ALA A 103 -16.69 -3.20 0.06
N LEU A 104 -16.06 -2.07 0.45
CA LEU A 104 -14.61 -1.99 0.62
C LEU A 104 -14.10 -2.98 1.69
N ALA A 105 -14.76 -3.02 2.84
CA ALA A 105 -14.39 -3.94 3.93
C ALA A 105 -14.48 -5.40 3.46
N PHE A 106 -15.59 -5.77 2.79
CA PHE A 106 -15.77 -7.12 2.25
C PHE A 106 -14.69 -7.48 1.21
N ILE A 107 -14.40 -6.56 0.26
CA ILE A 107 -13.38 -6.78 -0.76
C ILE A 107 -12.02 -6.99 -0.11
N ARG A 108 -11.60 -6.14 0.84
CA ARG A 108 -10.30 -6.26 1.51
C ARG A 108 -10.14 -7.59 2.23
N GLN A 109 -11.21 -8.07 2.86
CA GLN A 109 -11.18 -9.33 3.60
C GLN A 109 -11.16 -10.56 2.68
N HIS A 110 -11.90 -10.52 1.55
CA HIS A 110 -12.20 -11.72 0.75
C HIS A 110 -11.64 -11.70 -0.68
N ALA A 111 -10.95 -10.64 -1.14
CA ALA A 111 -10.49 -10.53 -2.54
C ALA A 111 -9.66 -11.73 -3.00
N CYS A 112 -8.82 -12.28 -2.11
CA CYS A 112 -7.97 -13.44 -2.41
C CYS A 112 -8.71 -14.79 -2.38
N GLU A 113 -10.00 -14.80 -2.05
CA GLU A 113 -10.84 -16.01 -2.07
C GLU A 113 -11.54 -16.23 -3.44
N GLY A 114 -11.24 -15.37 -4.43
CA GLY A 114 -11.82 -15.48 -5.78
C GLY A 114 -13.23 -14.93 -5.90
N ILE A 115 -13.60 -13.98 -5.04
CA ILE A 115 -14.92 -13.34 -5.06
C ILE A 115 -15.23 -12.62 -6.37
N GLN A 116 -16.52 -12.49 -6.64
CA GLN A 116 -17.08 -11.77 -7.78
C GLN A 116 -17.82 -10.51 -7.34
N VAL A 117 -18.09 -9.60 -8.27
CA VAL A 117 -18.89 -8.38 -7.99
C VAL A 117 -20.27 -8.70 -7.39
N ALA A 118 -20.84 -9.86 -7.72
CA ALA A 118 -22.12 -10.31 -7.19
C ALA A 118 -22.05 -10.59 -5.67
N ASP A 119 -20.95 -11.18 -5.20
CA ASP A 119 -20.75 -11.49 -3.78
C ASP A 119 -20.62 -10.19 -2.97
N VAL A 120 -19.93 -9.20 -3.53
CA VAL A 120 -19.80 -7.86 -2.92
C VAL A 120 -21.16 -7.16 -2.85
N ALA A 121 -21.99 -7.26 -3.91
CA ALA A 121 -23.34 -6.67 -3.92
C ALA A 121 -24.25 -7.34 -2.88
N GLN A 122 -24.14 -8.64 -2.72
CA GLN A 122 -24.87 -9.40 -1.70
C GLN A 122 -24.41 -9.00 -0.29
N ALA A 123 -23.11 -8.87 -0.05
CA ALA A 123 -22.57 -8.45 1.24
C ALA A 123 -22.99 -7.03 1.63
N ALA A 124 -23.14 -6.14 0.64
CA ALA A 124 -23.62 -4.77 0.85
C ALA A 124 -25.16 -4.63 0.84
N ASP A 125 -25.91 -5.73 0.67
CA ASP A 125 -27.37 -5.79 0.60
C ASP A 125 -27.99 -4.83 -0.41
N VAL A 126 -27.41 -4.76 -1.61
CA VAL A 126 -27.88 -3.89 -2.70
C VAL A 126 -27.82 -4.59 -4.06
N SER A 127 -28.54 -4.07 -5.05
CA SER A 127 -28.37 -4.52 -6.43
C SER A 127 -27.00 -4.16 -6.98
N ARG A 128 -26.49 -4.96 -7.94
CA ARG A 128 -25.20 -4.70 -8.60
C ARG A 128 -25.14 -3.29 -9.21
N SER A 129 -26.21 -2.81 -9.83
CA SER A 129 -26.24 -1.47 -10.42
C SER A 129 -26.14 -0.36 -9.37
N THR A 130 -26.78 -0.54 -8.21
CA THR A 130 -26.68 0.39 -7.08
C THR A 130 -25.27 0.39 -6.50
N LEU A 131 -24.67 -0.80 -6.33
CA LEU A 131 -23.29 -0.93 -5.86
C LEU A 131 -22.34 -0.21 -6.80
N ASP A 132 -22.35 -0.51 -8.10
CA ASP A 132 -21.42 0.07 -9.08
C ASP A 132 -21.52 1.60 -9.11
N ALA A 133 -22.73 2.15 -9.08
CA ALA A 133 -22.96 3.59 -9.09
C ALA A 133 -22.40 4.28 -7.84
N ARG A 134 -22.72 3.74 -6.64
CA ARG A 134 -22.28 4.31 -5.37
C ARG A 134 -20.77 4.14 -5.16
N PHE A 135 -20.26 2.93 -5.41
CA PHE A 135 -18.85 2.60 -5.25
C PHE A 135 -17.97 3.46 -6.15
N ARG A 136 -18.32 3.59 -7.45
CA ARG A 136 -17.56 4.41 -8.39
C ARG A 136 -17.57 5.89 -8.02
N ARG A 137 -18.70 6.40 -7.52
CA ARG A 137 -18.80 7.80 -7.06
C ARG A 137 -17.88 8.09 -5.89
N VAL A 138 -17.75 7.14 -4.95
CA VAL A 138 -17.02 7.31 -3.69
C VAL A 138 -15.54 6.95 -3.86
N VAL A 139 -15.26 5.81 -4.52
CA VAL A 139 -13.91 5.23 -4.60
C VAL A 139 -13.19 5.66 -5.88
N GLY A 140 -13.90 6.20 -6.87
CA GLY A 140 -13.34 6.65 -8.14
C GLY A 140 -12.99 5.53 -9.13
N ARG A 141 -13.22 4.26 -8.78
CA ARG A 141 -12.98 3.06 -9.59
C ARG A 141 -14.11 2.06 -9.42
N THR A 142 -14.16 1.05 -10.28
CA THR A 142 -15.17 0.00 -10.20
C THR A 142 -14.84 -1.03 -9.10
N VAL A 143 -15.86 -1.76 -8.63
CA VAL A 143 -15.70 -2.88 -7.68
C VAL A 143 -14.72 -3.93 -8.22
N HIS A 144 -14.81 -4.24 -9.51
CA HIS A 144 -13.93 -5.21 -10.17
C HIS A 144 -12.45 -4.74 -10.19
N GLU A 145 -12.22 -3.47 -10.48
CA GLU A 145 -10.87 -2.88 -10.45
C GLU A 145 -10.28 -2.91 -9.03
N GLU A 146 -11.12 -2.70 -8.01
CA GLU A 146 -10.65 -2.77 -6.61
C GLU A 146 -10.28 -4.20 -6.20
N ILE A 147 -11.11 -5.19 -6.57
CA ILE A 147 -10.78 -6.61 -6.34
C ILE A 147 -9.44 -6.95 -7.00
N GLN A 148 -9.27 -6.58 -8.28
CA GLN A 148 -8.02 -6.84 -9.00
C GLN A 148 -6.81 -6.13 -8.38
N ARG A 149 -6.98 -4.91 -7.87
CA ARG A 149 -5.91 -4.16 -7.21
C ARG A 149 -5.37 -4.93 -6.00
N ILE A 150 -6.26 -5.42 -5.15
CA ILE A 150 -5.87 -6.20 -3.96
C ILE A 150 -5.25 -7.54 -4.35
N GLN A 151 -5.83 -8.24 -5.32
CA GLN A 151 -5.27 -9.50 -5.83
C GLN A 151 -3.87 -9.34 -6.40
N ILE A 152 -3.62 -8.25 -7.14
CA ILE A 152 -2.28 -7.95 -7.69
C ILE A 152 -1.30 -7.63 -6.56
N SER A 153 -1.70 -6.86 -5.56
CA SER A 153 -0.85 -6.57 -4.38
C SER A 153 -0.45 -7.87 -3.65
N ALA A 154 -1.40 -8.77 -3.41
CA ALA A 154 -1.13 -10.08 -2.82
C ALA A 154 -0.19 -10.93 -3.69
N ALA A 155 -0.40 -10.93 -5.02
CA ALA A 155 0.47 -11.64 -5.96
C ALA A 155 1.91 -11.10 -5.96
N GLN A 156 2.08 -9.77 -5.93
CA GLN A 156 3.39 -9.12 -5.82
C GLN A 156 4.13 -9.56 -4.55
N GLN A 157 3.44 -9.56 -3.42
CA GLN A 157 4.02 -10.01 -2.15
C GLN A 157 4.47 -11.48 -2.21
N LEU A 158 3.60 -12.37 -2.70
CA LEU A 158 3.93 -13.79 -2.83
C LEU A 158 5.12 -14.02 -3.78
N LEU A 159 5.20 -13.28 -4.89
CA LEU A 159 6.31 -13.36 -5.84
C LEU A 159 7.63 -12.89 -5.25
N ALA A 160 7.62 -11.84 -4.43
CA ALA A 160 8.79 -11.27 -3.79
C ALA A 160 9.31 -12.13 -2.63
N THR A 161 8.39 -12.71 -1.83
CA THR A 161 8.74 -13.38 -0.55
C THR A 161 8.83 -14.90 -0.65
N THR A 162 8.36 -15.50 -1.76
CA THR A 162 8.29 -16.97 -1.89
C THR A 162 8.85 -17.47 -3.21
N ASN A 163 9.14 -18.79 -3.28
CA ASN A 163 9.52 -19.50 -4.51
C ASN A 163 8.35 -20.26 -5.14
N LEU A 164 7.10 -19.96 -4.76
CA LEU A 164 5.93 -20.66 -5.27
C LEU A 164 5.83 -20.58 -6.80
N PRO A 165 5.38 -21.66 -7.48
CA PRO A 165 5.04 -21.61 -8.88
C PRO A 165 4.03 -20.48 -9.18
N VAL A 166 4.07 -19.91 -10.39
CA VAL A 166 3.18 -18.80 -10.77
C VAL A 166 1.71 -19.23 -10.70
N GLU A 167 1.43 -20.48 -11.00
CA GLU A 167 0.09 -21.09 -10.89
C GLU A 167 -0.43 -21.07 -9.44
N GLU A 168 0.43 -21.41 -8.49
CA GLU A 168 0.08 -21.40 -7.07
C GLU A 168 -0.05 -19.97 -6.52
N VAL A 169 0.80 -19.04 -6.99
CA VAL A 169 0.65 -17.61 -6.68
C VAL A 169 -0.70 -17.09 -7.16
N ALA A 170 -1.09 -17.43 -8.40
CA ALA A 170 -2.39 -17.00 -8.94
C ALA A 170 -3.55 -17.49 -8.09
N GLN A 171 -3.53 -18.77 -7.71
CA GLN A 171 -4.56 -19.37 -6.88
C GLN A 171 -4.64 -18.70 -5.49
N ARG A 172 -3.50 -18.52 -4.83
CA ARG A 172 -3.44 -17.90 -3.48
C ARG A 172 -3.81 -16.41 -3.49
N ALA A 173 -3.58 -15.73 -4.60
CA ALA A 173 -3.98 -14.35 -4.80
C ALA A 173 -5.45 -14.18 -5.25
N GLY A 174 -6.21 -15.29 -5.41
CA GLY A 174 -7.62 -15.28 -5.75
C GLY A 174 -7.93 -15.15 -7.24
N PHE A 175 -6.94 -15.36 -8.13
CA PHE A 175 -7.19 -15.40 -9.58
C PHE A 175 -7.73 -16.73 -10.03
N SER A 176 -8.65 -16.71 -11.00
CA SER A 176 -9.24 -17.92 -11.58
C SER A 176 -8.23 -18.75 -12.40
N SER A 177 -7.14 -18.14 -12.87
CA SER A 177 -6.06 -18.84 -13.59
C SER A 177 -4.79 -17.99 -13.62
N ALA A 178 -3.63 -18.66 -13.81
CA ALA A 178 -2.34 -17.99 -14.00
C ALA A 178 -2.32 -17.12 -15.27
N GLN A 179 -3.01 -17.55 -16.34
CA GLN A 179 -3.12 -16.78 -17.57
C GLN A 179 -3.86 -15.46 -17.34
N TYR A 180 -4.96 -15.49 -16.58
CA TYR A 180 -5.70 -14.28 -16.24
C TYR A 180 -4.89 -13.37 -15.33
N MET A 181 -4.25 -13.90 -14.29
CA MET A 181 -3.32 -13.13 -13.46
C MET A 181 -2.24 -12.45 -14.31
N ASN A 182 -1.61 -13.19 -15.24
CA ASN A 182 -0.56 -12.65 -16.11
C ASN A 182 -1.06 -11.48 -16.95
N ALA A 183 -2.25 -11.58 -17.53
CA ALA A 183 -2.86 -10.50 -18.32
C ALA A 183 -3.14 -9.24 -17.46
N VAL A 184 -3.68 -9.42 -16.25
CA VAL A 184 -3.94 -8.32 -15.32
C VAL A 184 -2.63 -7.70 -14.85
N PHE A 185 -1.63 -8.51 -14.50
CA PHE A 185 -0.31 -8.08 -14.05
C PHE A 185 0.40 -7.23 -15.11
N GLN A 186 0.38 -7.71 -16.37
CA GLN A 186 0.95 -6.98 -17.50
C GLN A 186 0.23 -5.64 -17.75
N ARG A 187 -1.10 -5.63 -17.65
CA ARG A 187 -1.91 -4.43 -17.86
C ARG A 187 -1.66 -3.37 -16.79
N LEU A 188 -1.56 -3.77 -15.51
CA LEU A 188 -1.43 -2.84 -14.40
C LEU A 188 0.01 -2.43 -14.10
N LEU A 189 0.98 -3.34 -14.30
CA LEU A 189 2.38 -3.13 -13.90
C LEU A 189 3.35 -3.09 -15.10
N GLY A 190 2.88 -3.28 -16.34
CA GLY A 190 3.70 -3.25 -17.53
C GLY A 190 4.70 -4.41 -17.68
N GLN A 191 4.66 -5.41 -16.80
CA GLN A 191 5.59 -6.54 -16.79
C GLN A 191 4.89 -7.84 -16.38
N THR A 192 5.56 -8.98 -16.67
CA THR A 192 5.04 -10.30 -16.30
C THR A 192 5.38 -10.64 -14.84
N PRO A 193 4.60 -11.54 -14.17
CA PRO A 193 4.92 -12.02 -12.82
C PRO A 193 6.34 -12.59 -12.69
N GLY A 194 6.82 -13.30 -13.72
CA GLY A 194 8.18 -13.86 -13.75
C GLY A 194 9.27 -12.78 -13.77
N ARG A 195 9.08 -11.70 -14.54
CA ARG A 195 10.02 -10.57 -14.56
C ARG A 195 9.98 -9.81 -13.24
N TYR A 196 8.80 -9.61 -12.68
CA TYR A 196 8.65 -8.97 -11.37
C TYR A 196 9.44 -9.71 -10.29
N ARG A 197 9.32 -11.05 -10.22
CA ARG A 197 10.06 -11.89 -9.27
C ARG A 197 11.57 -11.71 -9.36
N VAL A 198 12.12 -11.61 -10.58
CA VAL A 198 13.57 -11.42 -10.78
C VAL A 198 14.03 -10.04 -10.34
N GLY A 199 13.21 -9.01 -10.56
CA GLY A 199 13.51 -7.62 -10.17
C GLY A 199 13.28 -7.31 -8.68
N ALA A 200 12.50 -8.13 -7.98
CA ALA A 200 12.18 -7.96 -6.56
C ALA A 200 13.16 -8.70 -5.62
N ARG A 201 14.17 -9.36 -6.14
CA ARG A 201 15.24 -10.08 -5.42
C ARG A 201 16.60 -9.47 -5.69
#